data_7eafa8874768825b0c663f9f2d7bed57
#
_entry.id   7eafa8874768825b0c663f9f2d7bed57
#
_cell.length_a   1.000
_cell.length_b   1.000
_cell.length_c   1.000
_cell.angle_alpha   90.00
_cell.angle_beta   90.00
_cell.angle_gamma   90.00
#
_symmetry.space_group_name_H-M   'P 1'
#
loop_
_entity.id
_entity.type
_entity.pdbx_description
1 polymer ?
#
loop_
_entity_poly.entity_id
_entity_poly.type
_entity_poly.pdbx_seq_one_letter_code
_entity_poly.pdbx_strand_id
1 'polypeptide(L)'
;MTDVALTAAQQTAVQRRTVAVLSLGQVLGGIAFGATVSLGALLAADISGNDALSGLATASVTLGAAACAIPLARLAARVGRRRALTLGNLFALVGIAVVILAASLRVFPLLLAGILMIGAGNAGNLQSRFAATDLAAPQHRGRDLSIVVWSTTIGGVAGPLLLGPGEIVGQAIGMPPQTGSYLFSFVAQCAALVLYIVALRPDPLLAAQRLAKAAAATAGVTAVDRPRVARYAIFAIAGSHVVMASVMAMTPVHLSHMAHGANGMAATPADVSALVGITIALHVGGMYALSPVFGVLADRWGRLRVVLLGQVLLAGALAFAVFSGTEAWGVMVALILLGLGWSAATVAGAALLTEASAPELRTRRQGRSDSLMSLSAAAGSVLAGVVLSNFQYAGLGIAAFVLVVAIVVLSPLARSSAR
;
A
#
# COMPACT_ATOMS: atom_id res chain seq x y z
N MET A 1 26.77 27.20 3.42
CA MET A 1 25.41 27.63 3.06
C MET A 1 24.66 27.86 4.35
N THR A 2 24.36 29.10 4.64
CA THR A 2 23.78 29.64 5.87
C THR A 2 22.55 28.87 6.33
N ASP A 3 22.55 28.46 7.59
CA ASP A 3 21.47 27.73 8.31
C ASP A 3 20.29 28.71 8.60
N VAL A 4 19.63 29.20 7.55
CA VAL A 4 18.45 30.05 7.72
C VAL A 4 17.25 29.13 7.96
N ALA A 5 16.67 29.22 9.16
CA ALA A 5 15.42 28.55 9.48
C ALA A 5 14.34 28.96 8.49
N LEU A 6 13.62 27.99 7.91
CA LEU A 6 12.52 28.26 6.98
C LEU A 6 11.44 29.10 7.67
N THR A 7 11.01 30.18 7.05
CA THR A 7 9.82 30.93 7.49
C THR A 7 8.56 30.08 7.33
N ALA A 8 7.47 30.38 8.03
CA ALA A 8 6.20 29.65 7.93
C ALA A 8 5.66 29.60 6.49
N ALA A 9 5.80 30.68 5.72
CA ALA A 9 5.42 30.73 4.30
C ALA A 9 6.29 29.81 3.44
N GLN A 10 7.61 29.80 3.67
CA GLN A 10 8.54 28.91 2.97
C GLN A 10 8.28 27.43 3.33
N GLN A 11 8.00 27.12 4.60
CA GLN A 11 7.62 25.77 5.02
C GLN A 11 6.37 25.29 4.29
N THR A 12 5.34 26.13 4.19
CA THR A 12 4.10 25.82 3.47
C THR A 12 4.35 25.59 1.99
N ALA A 13 5.17 26.41 1.34
CA ALA A 13 5.52 26.25 -0.07
C ALA A 13 6.30 24.94 -0.32
N VAL A 14 7.28 24.63 0.53
CA VAL A 14 8.05 23.37 0.47
C VAL A 14 7.12 22.18 0.68
N GLN A 15 6.21 22.23 1.65
CA GLN A 15 5.26 21.17 1.92
C GLN A 15 4.34 20.91 0.72
N ARG A 16 3.75 21.93 0.11
CA ARG A 16 2.90 21.79 -1.09
C ARG A 16 3.67 21.13 -2.24
N ARG A 17 4.90 21.59 -2.50
CA ARG A 17 5.78 20.98 -3.51
C ARG A 17 6.09 19.54 -3.18
N THR A 18 6.41 19.23 -1.93
CA THR A 18 6.68 17.86 -1.46
C THR A 18 5.50 16.94 -1.74
N VAL A 19 4.27 17.34 -1.35
CA VAL A 19 3.05 16.55 -1.62
C VAL A 19 2.86 16.32 -3.11
N ALA A 20 3.01 17.36 -3.95
CA ALA A 20 2.87 17.23 -5.41
C ALA A 20 3.91 16.26 -6.01
N VAL A 21 5.18 16.37 -5.61
CA VAL A 21 6.26 15.48 -6.06
C VAL A 21 6.01 14.04 -5.63
N LEU A 22 5.62 13.83 -4.38
CA LEU A 22 5.32 12.48 -3.86
C LEU A 22 4.09 11.89 -4.55
N SER A 23 3.04 12.69 -4.80
CA SER A 23 1.85 12.26 -5.53
C SER A 23 2.17 11.82 -6.96
N LEU A 24 2.95 12.62 -7.69
CA LEU A 24 3.36 12.25 -9.04
C LEU A 24 4.27 10.99 -9.02
N GLY A 25 5.17 10.89 -8.03
CA GLY A 25 5.98 9.70 -7.82
C GLY A 25 5.16 8.44 -7.53
N GLN A 26 4.03 8.58 -6.78
CA GLN A 26 3.09 7.49 -6.54
C GLN A 26 2.37 7.04 -7.82
N VAL A 27 1.96 7.97 -8.67
CA VAL A 27 1.37 7.62 -9.98
C VAL A 27 2.37 6.82 -10.81
N LEU A 28 3.60 7.33 -10.95
CA LEU A 28 4.64 6.70 -11.76
C LEU A 28 5.07 5.35 -11.20
N GLY A 29 5.26 5.25 -9.88
CA GLY A 29 5.60 3.99 -9.21
C GLY A 29 4.45 2.96 -9.23
N GLY A 30 3.21 3.45 -9.16
CA GLY A 30 2.00 2.63 -9.22
C GLY A 30 1.83 1.91 -10.56
N ILE A 31 2.28 2.50 -11.67
CA ILE A 31 2.24 1.88 -13.01
C ILE A 31 3.06 0.57 -13.00
N ALA A 32 4.29 0.61 -12.49
CA ALA A 32 5.15 -0.58 -12.43
C ALA A 32 4.58 -1.67 -11.51
N PHE A 33 4.05 -1.25 -10.35
CA PHE A 33 3.43 -2.17 -9.41
C PHE A 33 2.17 -2.81 -10.00
N GLY A 34 1.30 -2.02 -10.63
CA GLY A 34 0.08 -2.50 -11.30
C GLY A 34 0.36 -3.50 -12.43
N ALA A 35 1.34 -3.20 -13.29
CA ALA A 35 1.78 -4.13 -14.33
C ALA A 35 2.31 -5.44 -13.73
N THR A 36 3.12 -5.37 -12.67
CA THR A 36 3.70 -6.55 -12.02
C THR A 36 2.64 -7.43 -11.36
N VAL A 37 1.67 -6.84 -10.67
CA VAL A 37 0.56 -7.58 -10.05
C VAL A 37 -0.28 -8.29 -11.12
N SER A 38 -0.49 -7.65 -12.27
CA SER A 38 -1.30 -8.21 -13.36
C SER A 38 -0.58 -9.30 -14.15
N LEU A 39 0.70 -9.12 -14.47
CA LEU A 39 1.46 -10.03 -15.35
C LEU A 39 2.39 -10.99 -14.61
N GLY A 40 2.79 -10.65 -13.39
CA GLY A 40 3.78 -11.45 -12.65
C GLY A 40 3.37 -12.91 -12.46
N ALA A 41 2.09 -13.15 -12.16
CA ALA A 41 1.55 -14.50 -12.02
C ALA A 41 1.50 -15.25 -13.37
N LEU A 42 1.12 -14.56 -14.44
CA LEU A 42 1.05 -15.14 -15.80
C LEU A 42 2.45 -15.51 -16.31
N LEU A 43 3.43 -14.61 -16.16
CA LEU A 43 4.83 -14.87 -16.51
C LEU A 43 5.41 -16.01 -15.67
N ALA A 44 5.06 -16.09 -14.38
CA ALA A 44 5.50 -17.16 -13.52
C ALA A 44 4.96 -18.53 -13.96
N ALA A 45 3.68 -18.61 -14.34
CA ALA A 45 3.07 -19.80 -14.88
C ALA A 45 3.70 -20.20 -16.22
N ASP A 46 3.85 -19.26 -17.17
CA ASP A 46 4.42 -19.50 -18.49
C ASP A 46 5.89 -19.98 -18.42
N ILE A 47 6.73 -19.29 -17.64
CA ILE A 47 8.17 -19.62 -17.56
C ILE A 47 8.40 -20.91 -16.78
N SER A 48 7.63 -21.17 -15.72
CA SER A 48 7.76 -22.37 -14.90
C SER A 48 7.10 -23.62 -15.53
N GLY A 49 6.15 -23.41 -16.45
CA GLY A 49 5.30 -24.47 -16.98
C GLY A 49 4.35 -25.08 -15.94
N ASN A 50 4.09 -24.39 -14.82
CA ASN A 50 3.27 -24.87 -13.71
C ASN A 50 2.47 -23.74 -13.05
N ASP A 51 1.15 -23.80 -13.21
CA ASP A 51 0.22 -22.79 -12.66
C ASP A 51 0.30 -22.69 -11.12
N ALA A 52 0.64 -23.77 -10.42
CA ALA A 52 0.78 -23.75 -8.96
C ALA A 52 1.91 -22.82 -8.48
N LEU A 53 2.90 -22.53 -9.33
CA LEU A 53 4.01 -21.64 -9.01
C LEU A 53 3.70 -20.15 -9.27
N SER A 54 2.55 -19.83 -9.90
CA SER A 54 2.14 -18.46 -10.18
C SER A 54 2.02 -17.60 -8.91
N GLY A 55 1.58 -18.18 -7.81
CA GLY A 55 1.48 -17.54 -6.50
C GLY A 55 2.80 -17.05 -5.93
N LEU A 56 3.93 -17.63 -6.34
CA LEU A 56 5.26 -17.20 -5.90
C LEU A 56 5.62 -15.79 -6.40
N ALA A 57 5.04 -15.35 -7.52
CA ALA A 57 5.22 -13.98 -8.00
C ALA A 57 4.64 -12.96 -7.00
N THR A 58 3.39 -13.17 -6.55
CA THR A 58 2.75 -12.30 -5.55
C THR A 58 3.48 -12.36 -4.21
N ALA A 59 3.91 -13.56 -3.80
CA ALA A 59 4.70 -13.73 -2.57
C ALA A 59 6.04 -12.97 -2.66
N SER A 60 6.73 -13.00 -3.81
CA SER A 60 7.99 -12.30 -4.03
C SER A 60 7.84 -10.79 -3.94
N VAL A 61 6.80 -10.20 -4.54
CA VAL A 61 6.50 -8.75 -4.40
C VAL A 61 6.31 -8.38 -2.92
N THR A 62 5.50 -9.14 -2.21
CA THR A 62 5.18 -8.85 -0.81
C THR A 62 6.41 -9.02 0.08
N LEU A 63 7.22 -10.06 -0.15
CA LEU A 63 8.47 -10.31 0.57
C LEU A 63 9.48 -9.20 0.32
N GLY A 64 9.63 -8.76 -0.93
CA GLY A 64 10.52 -7.65 -1.29
C GLY A 64 10.13 -6.35 -0.57
N ALA A 65 8.83 -6.02 -0.54
CA ALA A 65 8.32 -4.86 0.19
C ALA A 65 8.60 -4.97 1.70
N ALA A 66 8.30 -6.11 2.31
CA ALA A 66 8.53 -6.35 3.73
C ALA A 66 10.00 -6.26 4.11
N ALA A 67 10.89 -6.89 3.35
CA ALA A 67 12.33 -6.93 3.61
C ALA A 67 12.96 -5.53 3.51
N CYS A 68 12.52 -4.69 2.57
CA CYS A 68 13.11 -3.38 2.33
C CYS A 68 12.46 -2.23 3.12
N ALA A 69 11.29 -2.42 3.73
CA ALA A 69 10.60 -1.37 4.48
C ALA A 69 11.47 -0.79 5.62
N ILE A 70 12.06 -1.64 6.45
CA ILE A 70 12.92 -1.21 7.56
C ILE A 70 14.26 -0.63 7.08
N PRO A 71 15.02 -1.28 6.17
CA PRO A 71 16.25 -0.71 5.62
C PRO A 71 16.07 0.67 4.98
N LEU A 72 15.06 0.84 4.14
CA LEU A 72 14.76 2.13 3.51
C LEU A 72 14.34 3.20 4.52
N ALA A 73 13.57 2.82 5.56
CA ALA A 73 13.21 3.74 6.63
C ALA A 73 14.44 4.18 7.45
N ARG A 74 15.38 3.27 7.72
CA ARG A 74 16.66 3.60 8.40
C ARG A 74 17.52 4.51 7.53
N LEU A 75 17.56 4.24 6.23
CA LEU A 75 18.27 5.09 5.28
C LEU A 75 17.65 6.49 5.25
N ALA A 76 16.32 6.60 5.18
CA ALA A 76 15.62 7.88 5.22
C ALA A 76 15.94 8.66 6.50
N ALA A 77 15.98 8.01 7.66
CA ALA A 77 16.32 8.64 8.92
C ALA A 77 17.74 9.24 8.94
N ARG A 78 18.70 8.60 8.25
CA ARG A 78 20.11 9.01 8.23
C ARG A 78 20.42 10.05 7.16
N VAL A 79 19.89 9.89 5.96
CA VAL A 79 20.29 10.67 4.78
C VAL A 79 19.14 11.37 4.06
N GLY A 80 17.92 11.29 4.62
CA GLY A 80 16.71 11.95 4.11
C GLY A 80 15.82 11.08 3.22
N ARG A 81 14.60 11.56 3.01
CA ARG A 81 13.58 10.88 2.17
C ARG A 81 14.00 10.77 0.72
N ARG A 82 14.58 11.83 0.19
CA ARG A 82 15.00 11.87 -1.22
C ARG A 82 15.88 10.68 -1.58
N ARG A 83 16.97 10.42 -0.81
CA ARG A 83 17.89 9.32 -1.09
C ARG A 83 17.23 7.95 -0.90
N ALA A 84 16.41 7.80 0.12
CA ALA A 84 15.72 6.53 0.38
C ALA A 84 14.70 6.21 -0.73
N LEU A 85 13.89 7.18 -1.17
CA LEU A 85 12.92 6.99 -2.25
C LEU A 85 13.61 6.78 -3.59
N THR A 86 14.71 7.49 -3.86
CA THR A 86 15.56 7.27 -5.04
C THR A 86 16.10 5.84 -5.09
N LEU A 87 16.61 5.31 -3.97
CA LEU A 87 17.12 3.93 -3.91
C LEU A 87 15.99 2.91 -4.08
N GLY A 88 14.83 3.10 -3.42
CA GLY A 88 13.67 2.22 -3.63
C GLY A 88 13.23 2.18 -5.08
N ASN A 89 13.20 3.36 -5.74
CA ASN A 89 12.85 3.47 -7.15
C ASN A 89 13.90 2.81 -8.07
N LEU A 90 15.18 2.87 -7.71
CA LEU A 90 16.26 2.19 -8.42
C LEU A 90 16.12 0.67 -8.31
N PHE A 91 15.73 0.13 -7.14
CA PHE A 91 15.42 -1.30 -7.02
C PHE A 91 14.30 -1.72 -7.96
N ALA A 92 13.20 -0.94 -8.04
CA ALA A 92 12.12 -1.23 -8.97
C ALA A 92 12.60 -1.20 -10.43
N LEU A 93 13.39 -0.20 -10.80
CA LEU A 93 13.93 -0.04 -12.16
C LEU A 93 14.80 -1.23 -12.57
N VAL A 94 15.74 -1.64 -11.71
CA VAL A 94 16.59 -2.81 -11.93
C VAL A 94 15.73 -4.08 -11.95
N GLY A 95 14.76 -4.19 -11.04
CA GLY A 95 13.82 -5.31 -11.00
C GLY A 95 13.04 -5.48 -12.30
N ILE A 96 12.56 -4.40 -12.90
CA ILE A 96 11.88 -4.43 -14.21
C ILE A 96 12.83 -4.96 -15.29
N ALA A 97 14.07 -4.46 -15.35
CA ALA A 97 15.05 -4.94 -16.33
C ALA A 97 15.36 -6.44 -16.12
N VAL A 98 15.46 -6.88 -14.88
CA VAL A 98 15.66 -8.31 -14.53
C VAL A 98 14.45 -9.15 -14.93
N VAL A 99 13.21 -8.67 -14.76
CA VAL A 99 12.00 -9.39 -15.21
C VAL A 99 12.00 -9.56 -16.73
N ILE A 100 12.32 -8.52 -17.51
CA ILE A 100 12.42 -8.61 -18.98
C ILE A 100 13.51 -9.60 -19.39
N LEU A 101 14.68 -9.54 -18.76
CA LEU A 101 15.78 -10.48 -18.99
C LEU A 101 15.39 -11.92 -18.63
N ALA A 102 14.70 -12.11 -17.50
CA ALA A 102 14.22 -13.44 -17.06
C ALA A 102 13.23 -14.05 -18.05
N ALA A 103 12.33 -13.23 -18.60
CA ALA A 103 11.39 -13.65 -19.63
C ALA A 103 12.11 -14.03 -20.93
N SER A 104 13.13 -13.24 -21.36
CA SER A 104 13.95 -13.53 -22.53
C SER A 104 14.73 -14.84 -22.39
N LEU A 105 15.28 -15.10 -21.21
CA LEU A 105 16.08 -16.30 -20.91
C LEU A 105 15.22 -17.51 -20.46
N ARG A 106 13.92 -17.27 -20.18
CA ARG A 106 12.97 -18.25 -19.59
C ARG A 106 13.49 -18.85 -18.28
N VAL A 107 14.09 -18.00 -17.41
CA VAL A 107 14.68 -18.43 -16.12
C VAL A 107 13.79 -18.02 -14.97
N PHE A 108 13.03 -18.98 -14.42
CA PHE A 108 12.05 -18.76 -13.36
C PHE A 108 12.62 -18.15 -12.05
N PRO A 109 13.74 -18.62 -11.47
CA PRO A 109 14.31 -17.99 -10.28
C PRO A 109 14.72 -16.54 -10.50
N LEU A 110 15.18 -16.20 -11.71
CA LEU A 110 15.54 -14.83 -12.06
C LEU A 110 14.31 -13.92 -12.14
N LEU A 111 13.18 -14.45 -12.65
CA LEU A 111 11.89 -13.76 -12.64
C LEU A 111 11.48 -13.40 -11.21
N LEU A 112 11.52 -14.36 -10.29
CA LEU A 112 11.17 -14.12 -8.88
C LEU A 112 12.09 -13.08 -8.22
N ALA A 113 13.40 -13.11 -8.54
CA ALA A 113 14.35 -12.10 -8.07
C ALA A 113 14.01 -10.69 -8.58
N GLY A 114 13.68 -10.55 -9.87
CA GLY A 114 13.24 -9.29 -10.46
C GLY A 114 11.95 -8.76 -9.82
N ILE A 115 10.96 -9.63 -9.64
CA ILE A 115 9.68 -9.29 -8.99
C ILE A 115 9.90 -8.90 -7.51
N LEU A 116 10.79 -9.58 -6.80
CA LEU A 116 11.17 -9.22 -5.42
C LEU A 116 11.79 -7.81 -5.37
N MET A 117 12.64 -7.46 -6.33
CA MET A 117 13.22 -6.12 -6.41
C MET A 117 12.17 -5.05 -6.72
N ILE A 118 11.16 -5.33 -7.56
CA ILE A 118 10.02 -4.44 -7.77
C ILE A 118 9.24 -4.25 -6.45
N GLY A 119 9.04 -5.32 -5.69
CA GLY A 119 8.47 -5.28 -4.35
C GLY A 119 9.27 -4.40 -3.39
N ALA A 120 10.61 -4.50 -3.43
CA ALA A 120 11.49 -3.62 -2.65
C ALA A 120 11.28 -2.13 -3.01
N GLY A 121 11.08 -1.82 -4.29
CA GLY A 121 10.69 -0.49 -4.76
C GLY A 121 9.34 -0.04 -4.21
N ASN A 122 8.36 -0.94 -4.12
CA ASN A 122 7.06 -0.66 -3.54
C ASN A 122 7.14 -0.27 -2.05
N ALA A 123 8.12 -0.77 -1.30
CA ALA A 123 8.38 -0.28 0.05
C ALA A 123 8.69 1.23 0.09
N GLY A 124 9.38 1.77 -0.92
CA GLY A 124 9.56 3.20 -1.11
C GLY A 124 8.24 3.94 -1.33
N ASN A 125 7.38 3.42 -2.20
CA ASN A 125 6.05 3.98 -2.45
C ASN A 125 5.22 4.02 -1.16
N LEU A 126 5.20 2.96 -0.36
CA LEU A 126 4.52 2.95 0.94
C LEU A 126 5.05 4.02 1.89
N GLN A 127 6.36 4.31 1.88
CA GLN A 127 6.97 5.34 2.71
C GLN A 127 6.66 6.78 2.24
N SER A 128 6.27 6.98 0.98
CA SER A 128 5.91 8.29 0.43
C SER A 128 4.76 8.94 1.20
N ARG A 129 3.77 8.15 1.65
CA ARG A 129 2.66 8.66 2.48
C ARG A 129 3.13 9.28 3.79
N PHE A 130 4.16 8.72 4.40
CA PHE A 130 4.75 9.28 5.61
C PHE A 130 5.61 10.51 5.32
N ALA A 131 6.34 10.52 4.19
CA ALA A 131 7.10 11.68 3.76
C ALA A 131 6.21 12.92 3.55
N ALA A 132 4.96 12.72 3.13
CA ALA A 132 3.96 13.78 3.03
C ALA A 132 3.61 14.42 4.38
N THR A 133 3.88 13.76 5.50
CA THR A 133 3.60 14.29 6.84
C THR A 133 4.79 14.97 7.51
N ASP A 134 5.98 14.90 6.94
CA ASP A 134 7.21 15.33 7.60
C ASP A 134 7.22 16.84 7.92
N LEU A 135 6.77 17.69 6.98
CA LEU A 135 6.66 19.15 7.15
C LEU A 135 5.21 19.63 7.33
N ALA A 136 4.23 18.72 7.29
CA ALA A 136 2.82 19.06 7.41
C ALA A 136 2.48 19.60 8.80
N ALA A 137 1.70 20.69 8.83
CA ALA A 137 1.11 21.20 10.06
C ALA A 137 0.23 20.10 10.70
N PRO A 138 0.17 19.99 12.05
CA PRO A 138 -0.56 18.92 12.75
C PRO A 138 -2.01 18.74 12.26
N GLN A 139 -2.70 19.83 11.95
CA GLN A 139 -4.09 19.86 11.47
C GLN A 139 -4.27 19.42 10.00
N HIS A 140 -3.19 19.23 9.23
CA HIS A 140 -3.23 18.88 7.81
C HIS A 140 -2.51 17.57 7.49
N ARG A 141 -1.99 16.85 8.49
CA ARG A 141 -1.23 15.60 8.30
C ARG A 141 -2.05 14.51 7.62
N GLY A 142 -3.31 14.36 8.03
CA GLY A 142 -4.23 13.38 7.45
C GLY A 142 -4.52 13.69 5.99
N ARG A 143 -4.83 14.95 5.68
CA ARG A 143 -5.09 15.43 4.32
C ARG A 143 -3.88 15.21 3.41
N ASP A 144 -2.70 15.68 3.80
CA ASP A 144 -1.51 15.63 2.95
C ASP A 144 -1.06 14.18 2.71
N LEU A 145 -1.15 13.31 3.73
CA LEU A 145 -0.92 11.88 3.60
C LEU A 145 -1.90 11.24 2.63
N SER A 146 -3.19 11.54 2.77
CA SER A 146 -4.24 10.90 1.99
C SER A 146 -4.23 11.32 0.52
N ILE A 147 -3.79 12.53 0.18
CA ILE A 147 -3.59 12.98 -1.21
C ILE A 147 -2.54 12.09 -1.90
N VAL A 148 -1.43 11.80 -1.22
CA VAL A 148 -0.38 10.92 -1.75
C VAL A 148 -0.90 9.49 -1.90
N VAL A 149 -1.66 8.98 -0.92
CA VAL A 149 -2.32 7.66 -1.00
C VAL A 149 -3.32 7.60 -2.16
N TRP A 150 -4.14 8.65 -2.34
CA TRP A 150 -5.11 8.74 -3.43
C TRP A 150 -4.44 8.65 -4.81
N SER A 151 -3.27 9.26 -4.96
CA SER A 151 -2.53 9.26 -6.23
C SER A 151 -2.16 7.83 -6.69
N THR A 152 -2.11 6.86 -5.77
CA THR A 152 -1.92 5.44 -6.08
C THR A 152 -3.07 4.89 -6.95
N THR A 153 -4.28 5.44 -6.83
CA THR A 153 -5.43 5.04 -7.67
C THR A 153 -5.11 5.22 -9.15
N ILE A 154 -4.53 6.35 -9.51
CA ILE A 154 -4.20 6.66 -10.90
C ILE A 154 -3.16 5.67 -11.43
N GLY A 155 -2.05 5.50 -10.70
CA GLY A 155 -0.99 4.56 -11.09
C GLY A 155 -1.45 3.09 -11.11
N GLY A 156 -2.22 2.69 -10.08
CA GLY A 156 -2.74 1.33 -9.96
C GLY A 156 -3.76 0.96 -11.04
N VAL A 157 -4.53 1.93 -11.55
CA VAL A 157 -5.45 1.73 -12.68
C VAL A 157 -4.71 1.82 -14.02
N ALA A 158 -3.78 2.77 -14.15
CA ALA A 158 -3.02 2.96 -15.39
C ALA A 158 -2.14 1.73 -15.72
N GLY A 159 -1.54 1.07 -14.72
CA GLY A 159 -0.69 -0.10 -14.92
C GLY A 159 -1.38 -1.21 -15.73
N PRO A 160 -2.50 -1.77 -15.29
CA PRO A 160 -3.27 -2.75 -16.04
C PRO A 160 -3.78 -2.25 -17.41
N LEU A 161 -4.19 -0.99 -17.53
CA LEU A 161 -4.65 -0.42 -18.81
C LEU A 161 -3.53 -0.35 -19.87
N LEU A 162 -2.29 -0.30 -19.44
CA LEU A 162 -1.13 -0.32 -20.34
C LEU A 162 -0.73 -1.72 -20.83
N LEU A 163 -1.43 -2.80 -20.43
CA LEU A 163 -1.09 -4.16 -20.84
C LEU A 163 -1.26 -4.34 -22.35
N GLY A 164 -2.43 -3.99 -22.91
CA GLY A 164 -2.69 -4.10 -24.33
C GLY A 164 -1.76 -3.23 -25.19
N PRO A 165 -1.73 -1.92 -24.98
CA PRO A 165 -0.78 -1.03 -25.68
C PRO A 165 0.68 -1.46 -25.52
N GLY A 166 1.04 -1.94 -24.32
CA GLY A 166 2.39 -2.42 -24.05
C GLY A 166 2.75 -3.65 -24.88
N GLU A 167 1.85 -4.60 -25.01
CA GLU A 167 2.09 -5.80 -25.81
C GLU A 167 2.26 -5.46 -27.28
N ILE A 168 1.44 -4.56 -27.83
CA ILE A 168 1.58 -4.08 -29.22
C ILE A 168 2.97 -3.47 -29.45
N VAL A 169 3.41 -2.58 -28.57
CA VAL A 169 4.73 -1.94 -28.68
C VAL A 169 5.85 -2.95 -28.46
N GLY A 170 5.70 -3.84 -27.47
CA GLY A 170 6.68 -4.88 -27.17
C GLY A 170 6.92 -5.82 -28.37
N GLN A 171 5.85 -6.29 -28.99
CA GLN A 171 5.94 -7.13 -30.19
C GLN A 171 6.63 -6.40 -31.35
N ALA A 172 6.31 -5.13 -31.58
CA ALA A 172 6.90 -4.33 -32.64
C ALA A 172 8.44 -4.16 -32.52
N ILE A 173 8.97 -4.24 -31.29
CA ILE A 173 10.42 -4.13 -31.00
C ILE A 173 11.06 -5.47 -30.61
N GLY A 174 10.35 -6.57 -30.78
CA GLY A 174 10.87 -7.92 -30.54
C GLY A 174 11.07 -8.32 -29.08
N MET A 175 10.30 -7.73 -28.15
CA MET A 175 10.31 -8.13 -26.74
C MET A 175 9.63 -9.49 -26.54
N PRO A 176 10.01 -10.25 -25.49
CA PRO A 176 9.30 -11.46 -25.13
C PRO A 176 7.80 -11.20 -24.87
N PRO A 177 6.93 -12.18 -25.20
CA PRO A 177 5.50 -12.07 -24.91
C PRO A 177 5.23 -11.69 -23.45
N GLN A 178 4.17 -10.93 -23.20
CA GLN A 178 3.73 -10.47 -21.87
C GLN A 178 4.73 -9.54 -21.14
N THR A 179 5.77 -9.04 -21.83
CA THR A 179 6.74 -8.10 -21.19
C THR A 179 6.63 -6.67 -21.71
N GLY A 180 5.86 -6.41 -22.75
CA GLY A 180 5.79 -5.10 -23.37
C GLY A 180 5.30 -3.98 -22.45
N SER A 181 4.39 -4.27 -21.52
CA SER A 181 3.92 -3.28 -20.52
C SER A 181 5.00 -2.89 -19.51
N TYR A 182 6.01 -3.74 -19.28
CA TYR A 182 7.16 -3.38 -18.46
C TYR A 182 8.03 -2.28 -19.08
N LEU A 183 7.95 -2.06 -20.39
CA LEU A 183 8.61 -0.92 -21.03
C LEU A 183 8.03 0.41 -20.53
N PHE A 184 6.69 0.54 -20.48
CA PHE A 184 6.05 1.73 -19.89
C PHE A 184 6.37 1.88 -18.42
N SER A 185 6.41 0.76 -17.70
CA SER A 185 6.83 0.73 -16.28
C SER A 185 8.27 1.21 -16.10
N PHE A 186 9.17 0.80 -16.99
CA PHE A 186 10.58 1.24 -17.01
C PHE A 186 10.71 2.74 -17.21
N VAL A 187 10.01 3.27 -18.24
CA VAL A 187 10.00 4.71 -18.54
C VAL A 187 9.40 5.50 -17.36
N ALA A 188 8.29 5.03 -16.78
CA ALA A 188 7.68 5.65 -15.61
C ALA A 188 8.63 5.67 -14.40
N GLN A 189 9.36 4.58 -14.15
CA GLN A 189 10.33 4.52 -13.06
C GLN A 189 11.56 5.40 -13.31
N CYS A 190 12.03 5.53 -14.57
CA CYS A 190 13.06 6.51 -14.92
C CYS A 190 12.58 7.94 -14.63
N ALA A 191 11.36 8.26 -15.01
CA ALA A 191 10.77 9.57 -14.75
C ALA A 191 10.63 9.83 -13.24
N ALA A 192 10.18 8.83 -12.45
CA ALA A 192 10.10 8.94 -11.00
C ALA A 192 11.48 9.10 -10.34
N LEU A 193 12.50 8.40 -10.84
CA LEU A 193 13.87 8.54 -10.37
C LEU A 193 14.39 9.97 -10.55
N VAL A 194 14.23 10.52 -11.75
CA VAL A 194 14.60 11.91 -12.06
C VAL A 194 13.80 12.90 -11.20
N LEU A 195 12.48 12.67 -11.07
CA LEU A 195 11.59 13.49 -10.25
C LEU A 195 12.08 13.59 -8.81
N TYR A 196 12.41 12.45 -8.16
CA TYR A 196 12.87 12.46 -6.77
C TYR A 196 14.24 13.12 -6.64
N ILE A 197 15.18 12.90 -7.56
CA ILE A 197 16.53 13.49 -7.52
C ILE A 197 16.46 15.01 -7.68
N VAL A 198 15.65 15.51 -8.62
CA VAL A 198 15.60 16.92 -9.00
C VAL A 198 14.61 17.71 -8.14
N ALA A 199 13.39 17.20 -8.01
CA ALA A 199 12.26 17.98 -7.49
C ALA A 199 12.04 17.83 -5.98
N LEU A 200 12.52 16.75 -5.33
CA LEU A 200 12.36 16.57 -3.88
C LEU A 200 13.49 17.32 -3.12
N ARG A 201 13.53 18.63 -3.31
CA ARG A 201 14.49 19.54 -2.70
C ARG A 201 13.77 20.80 -2.19
N PRO A 202 14.03 21.25 -0.93
CA PRO A 202 14.85 20.58 0.08
C PRO A 202 14.22 19.25 0.53
N ASP A 203 15.05 18.36 1.12
CA ASP A 203 14.55 17.08 1.66
C ASP A 203 13.58 17.34 2.83
N PRO A 204 12.33 16.84 2.76
CA PRO A 204 11.30 17.18 3.75
C PRO A 204 11.65 16.70 5.16
N LEU A 205 12.25 15.50 5.29
CA LEU A 205 12.58 14.94 6.60
C LEU A 205 13.76 15.70 7.25
N LEU A 206 14.80 15.99 6.47
CA LEU A 206 15.96 16.73 6.99
C LEU A 206 15.57 18.16 7.35
N ALA A 207 14.69 18.80 6.58
CA ALA A 207 14.15 20.12 6.91
C ALA A 207 13.32 20.08 8.20
N ALA A 208 12.43 19.08 8.35
CA ALA A 208 11.64 18.90 9.57
C ALA A 208 12.50 18.63 10.81
N GLN A 209 13.56 17.82 10.68
CA GLN A 209 14.50 17.54 11.77
C GLN A 209 15.25 18.81 12.21
N ARG A 210 15.67 19.67 11.26
CA ARG A 210 16.32 20.96 11.57
C ARG A 210 15.36 21.89 12.32
N LEU A 211 14.12 22.02 11.85
CA LEU A 211 13.10 22.83 12.51
C LEU A 211 12.82 22.33 13.93
N ALA A 212 12.69 21.03 14.11
CA ALA A 212 12.46 20.43 15.44
C ALA A 212 13.64 20.67 16.39
N LYS A 213 14.88 20.57 15.88
CA LYS A 213 16.10 20.84 16.66
C LYS A 213 16.19 22.32 17.06
N ALA A 214 15.89 23.23 16.15
CA ALA A 214 15.88 24.67 16.44
C ALA A 214 14.79 25.02 17.50
N ALA A 215 13.59 24.48 17.36
CA ALA A 215 12.51 24.67 18.34
C ALA A 215 12.86 24.12 19.72
N ALA A 216 13.51 22.96 19.80
CA ALA A 216 13.96 22.38 21.07
C ALA A 216 15.04 23.23 21.74
N ALA A 217 15.93 23.84 20.97
CA ALA A 217 16.99 24.72 21.48
C ALA A 217 16.44 26.04 22.06
N THR A 218 15.35 26.56 21.50
CA THR A 218 14.75 27.83 21.94
C THR A 218 13.69 27.69 23.03
N ALA A 219 12.92 26.60 23.03
CA ALA A 219 11.77 26.45 23.91
C ALA A 219 11.94 25.45 25.06
N GLY A 220 13.09 24.71 25.13
CA GLY A 220 13.29 23.66 26.12
C GLY A 220 12.24 22.52 26.04
N VAL A 221 11.41 22.50 24.98
CA VAL A 221 10.31 21.55 24.84
C VAL A 221 10.87 20.26 24.24
N THR A 222 10.93 19.21 25.05
CA THR A 222 11.16 17.85 24.59
C THR A 222 9.93 17.36 23.85
N ALA A 223 10.11 16.87 22.60
CA ALA A 223 9.02 16.27 21.86
C ALA A 223 8.48 15.05 22.62
N VAL A 224 7.17 15.07 22.89
CA VAL A 224 6.50 14.02 23.69
C VAL A 224 6.42 12.75 22.84
N ASP A 225 7.05 11.66 23.32
CA ASP A 225 6.90 10.33 22.74
C ASP A 225 5.79 9.55 23.43
N ARG A 226 4.88 8.95 22.65
CA ARG A 226 3.76 8.15 23.14
C ARG A 226 3.85 6.70 22.64
N PRO A 227 4.74 5.86 23.21
CA PRO A 227 5.04 4.54 22.67
C PRO A 227 3.85 3.56 22.69
N ARG A 228 2.92 3.70 23.66
CA ARG A 228 1.70 2.89 23.72
C ARG A 228 0.77 3.21 22.56
N VAL A 229 0.56 4.49 22.28
CA VAL A 229 -0.26 4.96 21.15
C VAL A 229 0.37 4.54 19.82
N ALA A 230 1.70 4.66 19.68
CA ALA A 230 2.40 4.24 18.48
C ALA A 230 2.29 2.72 18.22
N ARG A 231 2.40 1.89 19.29
CA ARG A 231 2.19 0.43 19.16
C ARG A 231 0.76 0.09 18.77
N TYR A 232 -0.23 0.76 19.38
CA TYR A 232 -1.62 0.59 18.98
C TYR A 232 -1.84 0.96 17.51
N ALA A 233 -1.31 2.10 17.03
CA ALA A 233 -1.44 2.53 15.65
C ALA A 233 -0.85 1.49 14.66
N ILE A 234 0.34 0.94 14.97
CA ILE A 234 0.96 -0.14 14.17
C ILE A 234 0.06 -1.38 14.17
N PHE A 235 -0.46 -1.79 15.32
CA PHE A 235 -1.34 -2.94 15.44
C PHE A 235 -2.64 -2.75 14.65
N ALA A 236 -3.26 -1.56 14.73
CA ALA A 236 -4.48 -1.24 13.99
C ALA A 236 -4.25 -1.24 12.47
N ILE A 237 -3.14 -0.66 11.99
CA ILE A 237 -2.77 -0.68 10.57
C ILE A 237 -2.55 -2.12 10.09
N ALA A 238 -1.70 -2.87 10.76
CA ALA A 238 -1.36 -4.23 10.37
C ALA A 238 -2.57 -5.17 10.45
N GLY A 239 -3.36 -5.10 11.53
CA GLY A 239 -4.55 -5.91 11.72
C GLY A 239 -5.63 -5.64 10.68
N SER A 240 -5.91 -4.35 10.39
CA SER A 240 -6.85 -3.97 9.32
C SER A 240 -6.37 -4.45 7.94
N HIS A 241 -5.06 -4.49 7.73
CA HIS A 241 -4.48 -4.97 6.48
C HIS A 241 -4.56 -6.49 6.35
N VAL A 242 -4.38 -7.24 7.44
CA VAL A 242 -4.62 -8.70 7.47
C VAL A 242 -6.06 -9.01 7.11
N VAL A 243 -7.03 -8.34 7.77
CA VAL A 243 -8.46 -8.52 7.48
C VAL A 243 -8.73 -8.30 5.99
N MET A 244 -8.25 -7.19 5.44
CA MET A 244 -8.43 -6.86 4.04
C MET A 244 -7.77 -7.89 3.12
N ALA A 245 -6.49 -8.20 3.33
CA ALA A 245 -5.72 -9.08 2.45
C ALA A 245 -6.24 -10.52 2.46
N SER A 246 -6.67 -11.02 3.62
CA SER A 246 -7.22 -12.37 3.76
C SER A 246 -8.52 -12.55 2.99
N VAL A 247 -9.47 -11.62 3.13
CA VAL A 247 -10.76 -11.69 2.45
C VAL A 247 -10.59 -11.46 0.95
N MET A 248 -9.82 -10.44 0.55
CA MET A 248 -9.56 -10.13 -0.85
C MET A 248 -8.88 -11.30 -1.59
N ALA A 249 -7.89 -11.95 -0.96
CA ALA A 249 -7.16 -13.04 -1.60
C ALA A 249 -8.05 -14.24 -1.93
N MET A 250 -9.08 -14.49 -1.12
CA MET A 250 -9.99 -15.64 -1.29
C MET A 250 -11.22 -15.32 -2.12
N THR A 251 -11.50 -14.06 -2.38
CA THR A 251 -12.70 -13.64 -3.12
C THR A 251 -12.77 -14.18 -4.56
N PRO A 252 -11.70 -14.18 -5.38
CA PRO A 252 -11.75 -14.75 -6.72
C PRO A 252 -12.13 -16.24 -6.71
N VAL A 253 -11.53 -17.01 -5.78
CA VAL A 253 -11.84 -18.46 -5.62
C VAL A 253 -13.30 -18.65 -5.22
N HIS A 254 -13.78 -17.86 -4.27
CA HIS A 254 -15.18 -17.93 -3.82
C HIS A 254 -16.17 -17.59 -4.94
N LEU A 255 -15.95 -16.50 -5.68
CA LEU A 255 -16.78 -16.10 -6.81
C LEU A 255 -16.78 -17.14 -7.94
N SER A 256 -15.63 -17.78 -8.20
CA SER A 256 -15.56 -18.84 -9.20
C SER A 256 -16.40 -20.08 -8.80
N HIS A 257 -16.38 -20.48 -7.53
CA HIS A 257 -17.23 -21.57 -7.01
C HIS A 257 -18.73 -21.22 -7.11
N MET A 258 -19.09 -19.97 -6.79
CA MET A 258 -20.48 -19.52 -6.92
C MET A 258 -20.98 -19.57 -8.36
N ALA A 259 -20.19 -19.12 -9.31
CA ALA A 259 -20.54 -19.07 -10.72
C ALA A 259 -20.75 -20.48 -11.32
N HIS A 260 -20.07 -21.50 -10.80
CA HIS A 260 -20.24 -22.90 -11.22
C HIS A 260 -21.42 -23.61 -10.50
N GLY A 261 -21.87 -23.08 -9.36
CA GLY A 261 -22.94 -23.66 -8.56
C GLY A 261 -24.33 -23.08 -8.79
N ALA A 262 -24.45 -21.90 -9.44
CA ALA A 262 -25.71 -21.21 -9.62
C ALA A 262 -26.49 -21.69 -10.87
N ASN A 263 -27.63 -22.34 -10.64
CA ASN A 263 -28.74 -22.49 -11.58
C ASN A 263 -28.52 -23.26 -12.90
N GLY A 264 -27.63 -24.24 -12.98
CA GLY A 264 -27.61 -25.19 -14.12
C GLY A 264 -27.23 -24.59 -15.48
N MET A 265 -27.02 -23.27 -15.59
CA MET A 265 -26.39 -22.59 -16.70
C MET A 265 -24.94 -22.32 -16.31
N ALA A 266 -24.03 -23.08 -16.90
CA ALA A 266 -22.59 -22.87 -16.67
C ALA A 266 -22.21 -21.47 -17.13
N ALA A 267 -21.89 -20.59 -16.16
CA ALA A 267 -21.28 -19.29 -16.47
C ALA A 267 -20.00 -19.53 -17.28
N THR A 268 -19.80 -18.76 -18.34
CA THR A 268 -18.57 -18.90 -19.13
C THR A 268 -17.38 -18.42 -18.31
N PRO A 269 -16.15 -18.92 -18.57
CA PRO A 269 -14.95 -18.40 -17.92
C PRO A 269 -14.78 -16.88 -18.07
N ALA A 270 -15.32 -16.31 -19.15
CA ALA A 270 -15.33 -14.86 -19.38
C ALA A 270 -16.25 -14.12 -18.40
N ASP A 271 -17.44 -14.67 -18.12
CA ASP A 271 -18.39 -14.06 -17.17
C ASP A 271 -17.82 -14.07 -15.75
N VAL A 272 -17.20 -15.18 -15.34
CA VAL A 272 -16.53 -15.30 -14.04
C VAL A 272 -15.39 -14.29 -13.92
N SER A 273 -14.56 -14.17 -14.96
CA SER A 273 -13.45 -13.22 -14.99
C SER A 273 -13.93 -11.78 -14.93
N ALA A 274 -15.02 -11.45 -15.62
CA ALA A 274 -15.63 -10.12 -15.59
C ALA A 274 -16.18 -9.78 -14.20
N LEU A 275 -16.88 -10.71 -13.54
CA LEU A 275 -17.42 -10.53 -12.20
C LEU A 275 -16.29 -10.32 -11.16
N VAL A 276 -15.26 -11.14 -11.21
CA VAL A 276 -14.08 -11.00 -10.35
C VAL A 276 -13.38 -9.66 -10.60
N GLY A 277 -13.19 -9.29 -11.87
CA GLY A 277 -12.54 -8.05 -12.26
C GLY A 277 -13.27 -6.81 -11.74
N ILE A 278 -14.61 -6.74 -11.94
CA ILE A 278 -15.44 -5.64 -11.45
C ILE A 278 -15.40 -5.57 -9.91
N THR A 279 -15.52 -6.71 -9.25
CA THR A 279 -15.52 -6.77 -7.77
C THR A 279 -14.20 -6.27 -7.19
N ILE A 280 -13.06 -6.68 -7.75
CA ILE A 280 -11.73 -6.20 -7.33
C ILE A 280 -11.55 -4.72 -7.67
N ALA A 281 -12.01 -4.27 -8.84
CA ALA A 281 -11.91 -2.85 -9.22
C ALA A 281 -12.68 -1.95 -8.25
N LEU A 282 -13.88 -2.34 -7.85
CA LEU A 282 -14.68 -1.64 -6.84
C LEU A 282 -13.99 -1.62 -5.47
N HIS A 283 -13.36 -2.74 -5.07
CA HIS A 283 -12.56 -2.82 -3.86
C HIS A 283 -11.38 -1.85 -3.88
N VAL A 284 -10.59 -1.86 -4.94
CA VAL A 284 -9.43 -0.95 -5.12
C VAL A 284 -9.90 0.51 -5.14
N GLY A 285 -11.04 0.78 -5.80
CA GLY A 285 -11.71 2.08 -5.71
C GLY A 285 -12.03 2.48 -4.28
N GLY A 286 -12.59 1.58 -3.48
CA GLY A 286 -12.85 1.78 -2.05
C GLY A 286 -11.57 2.05 -1.24
N MET A 287 -10.48 1.36 -1.55
CA MET A 287 -9.19 1.55 -0.86
C MET A 287 -8.61 2.96 -1.04
N TYR A 288 -8.68 3.52 -2.23
CA TYR A 288 -7.90 4.70 -2.57
C TYR A 288 -8.74 5.93 -2.92
N ALA A 289 -9.88 5.77 -3.60
CA ALA A 289 -10.63 6.91 -4.15
C ALA A 289 -11.14 7.87 -3.06
N LEU A 290 -11.61 7.33 -1.92
CA LEU A 290 -12.11 8.13 -0.79
C LEU A 290 -11.05 8.43 0.28
N SER A 291 -9.79 8.07 0.07
CA SER A 291 -8.73 8.34 1.05
C SER A 291 -8.59 9.82 1.45
N PRO A 292 -8.78 10.83 0.57
CA PRO A 292 -8.77 12.23 0.98
C PRO A 292 -9.89 12.59 1.96
N VAL A 293 -11.07 11.97 1.80
CA VAL A 293 -12.20 12.17 2.72
C VAL A 293 -11.81 11.68 4.12
N PHE A 294 -11.24 10.47 4.23
CA PHE A 294 -10.78 9.93 5.51
C PHE A 294 -9.61 10.73 6.10
N GLY A 295 -8.75 11.30 5.26
CA GLY A 295 -7.68 12.18 5.69
C GLY A 295 -8.18 13.47 6.34
N VAL A 296 -9.11 14.16 5.67
CA VAL A 296 -9.78 15.37 6.22
C VAL A 296 -10.58 15.02 7.46
N LEU A 297 -11.28 13.89 7.45
CA LEU A 297 -12.06 13.43 8.59
C LEU A 297 -11.16 13.13 9.79
N ALA A 298 -9.99 12.50 9.58
CA ALA A 298 -9.00 12.26 10.61
C ALA A 298 -8.46 13.57 11.21
N ASP A 299 -8.26 14.61 10.39
CA ASP A 299 -7.83 15.91 10.85
C ASP A 299 -8.90 16.64 11.66
N ARG A 300 -10.19 16.51 11.29
CA ARG A 300 -11.32 17.21 11.94
C ARG A 300 -11.91 16.48 13.15
N TRP A 301 -12.14 15.16 13.03
CA TRP A 301 -12.79 14.35 14.06
C TRP A 301 -11.79 13.72 15.04
N GLY A 302 -10.52 13.66 14.64
CA GLY A 302 -9.42 13.01 15.36
C GLY A 302 -9.10 11.61 14.82
N ARG A 303 -7.81 11.28 14.86
CA ARG A 303 -7.23 10.08 14.23
C ARG A 303 -7.84 8.78 14.75
N LEU A 304 -7.98 8.66 16.07
CA LEU A 304 -8.53 7.44 16.68
C LEU A 304 -9.98 7.18 16.27
N ARG A 305 -10.81 8.23 16.20
CA ARG A 305 -12.22 8.06 15.80
C ARG A 305 -12.34 7.53 14.38
N VAL A 306 -11.47 7.98 13.47
CA VAL A 306 -11.48 7.52 12.07
C VAL A 306 -10.89 6.12 11.95
N VAL A 307 -9.90 5.73 12.78
CA VAL A 307 -9.46 4.32 12.87
C VAL A 307 -10.64 3.43 13.29
N LEU A 308 -11.42 3.85 14.29
CA LEU A 308 -12.60 3.10 14.75
C LEU A 308 -13.73 3.07 13.71
N LEU A 309 -13.95 4.16 12.96
CA LEU A 309 -14.85 4.16 11.80
C LEU A 309 -14.40 3.11 10.78
N GLY A 310 -13.09 3.01 10.52
CA GLY A 310 -12.52 1.95 9.69
C GLY A 310 -12.87 0.55 10.19
N GLN A 311 -12.83 0.31 11.52
CA GLN A 311 -13.23 -0.98 12.10
C GLN A 311 -14.72 -1.26 11.93
N VAL A 312 -15.59 -0.24 12.04
CA VAL A 312 -17.04 -0.38 11.79
C VAL A 312 -17.29 -0.78 10.32
N LEU A 313 -16.61 -0.15 9.39
CA LEU A 313 -16.72 -0.49 7.95
C LEU A 313 -16.19 -1.90 7.67
N LEU A 314 -15.06 -2.31 8.29
CA LEU A 314 -14.54 -3.67 8.21
C LEU A 314 -15.51 -4.69 8.80
N ALA A 315 -16.10 -4.39 9.94
CA ALA A 315 -17.13 -5.25 10.57
C ALA A 315 -18.35 -5.42 9.63
N GLY A 316 -18.81 -4.33 9.03
CA GLY A 316 -19.86 -4.37 8.01
C GLY A 316 -19.49 -5.22 6.79
N ALA A 317 -18.25 -5.08 6.29
CA ALA A 317 -17.72 -5.92 5.21
C ALA A 317 -17.77 -7.41 5.56
N LEU A 318 -17.33 -7.77 6.76
CA LEU A 318 -17.32 -9.15 7.25
C LEU A 318 -18.74 -9.68 7.49
N ALA A 319 -19.65 -8.83 7.95
CA ALA A 319 -21.06 -9.18 8.08
C ALA A 319 -21.69 -9.53 6.71
N PHE A 320 -21.45 -8.71 5.68
CA PHE A 320 -21.89 -9.04 4.31
C PHE A 320 -21.23 -10.32 3.81
N ALA A 321 -19.94 -10.55 4.06
CA ALA A 321 -19.26 -11.78 3.68
C ALA A 321 -19.86 -13.03 4.35
N VAL A 322 -20.33 -12.92 5.61
CA VAL A 322 -20.94 -14.04 6.36
C VAL A 322 -22.39 -14.26 5.94
N PHE A 323 -23.21 -13.21 5.86
CA PHE A 323 -24.67 -13.34 5.71
C PHE A 323 -25.17 -13.25 4.26
N SER A 324 -24.42 -12.61 3.38
CA SER A 324 -24.77 -12.42 1.98
C SER A 324 -23.69 -12.90 1.01
N GLY A 325 -22.71 -13.66 1.52
CA GLY A 325 -21.60 -14.16 0.72
C GLY A 325 -21.97 -15.23 -0.31
N THR A 326 -23.21 -15.73 -0.29
CA THR A 326 -23.77 -16.64 -1.31
C THR A 326 -24.31 -15.89 -2.54
N GLU A 327 -24.38 -14.56 -2.47
CA GLU A 327 -24.89 -13.70 -3.53
C GLU A 327 -23.77 -12.79 -4.07
N ALA A 328 -23.61 -12.70 -5.38
CA ALA A 328 -22.55 -11.90 -5.99
C ALA A 328 -22.57 -10.43 -5.56
N TRP A 329 -23.75 -9.81 -5.46
CA TRP A 329 -23.89 -8.44 -4.97
C TRP A 329 -23.43 -8.28 -3.52
N GLY A 330 -23.70 -9.29 -2.67
CA GLY A 330 -23.26 -9.29 -1.26
C GLY A 330 -21.74 -9.30 -1.14
N VAL A 331 -21.06 -10.10 -1.97
CA VAL A 331 -19.59 -10.12 -2.06
C VAL A 331 -19.05 -8.77 -2.57
N MET A 332 -19.69 -8.16 -3.57
CA MET A 332 -19.29 -6.84 -4.07
C MET A 332 -19.41 -5.75 -3.00
N VAL A 333 -20.52 -5.70 -2.27
CA VAL A 333 -20.72 -4.77 -1.15
C VAL A 333 -19.70 -5.03 -0.05
N ALA A 334 -19.45 -6.30 0.30
CA ALA A 334 -18.42 -6.68 1.27
C ALA A 334 -17.04 -6.11 0.87
N LEU A 335 -16.66 -6.25 -0.40
CA LEU A 335 -15.36 -5.77 -0.87
C LEU A 335 -15.26 -4.25 -0.95
N ILE A 336 -16.33 -3.54 -1.31
CA ILE A 336 -16.37 -2.07 -1.25
C ILE A 336 -16.15 -1.60 0.18
N LEU A 337 -16.92 -2.13 1.14
CA LEU A 337 -16.79 -1.80 2.56
C LEU A 337 -15.41 -2.18 3.12
N LEU A 338 -14.86 -3.31 2.68
CA LEU A 338 -13.52 -3.77 3.05
C LEU A 338 -12.44 -2.77 2.63
N GLY A 339 -12.52 -2.28 1.38
CA GLY A 339 -11.62 -1.25 0.86
C GLY A 339 -11.73 0.06 1.61
N LEU A 340 -12.96 0.55 1.84
CA LEU A 340 -13.24 1.77 2.60
C LEU A 340 -12.74 1.67 4.05
N GLY A 341 -13.01 0.55 4.71
CA GLY A 341 -12.58 0.31 6.10
C GLY A 341 -11.07 0.26 6.24
N TRP A 342 -10.39 -0.42 5.31
CA TRP A 342 -8.94 -0.42 5.23
C TRP A 342 -8.37 0.98 5.00
N SER A 343 -8.95 1.74 4.08
CA SER A 343 -8.55 3.11 3.78
C SER A 343 -8.62 4.02 5.01
N ALA A 344 -9.77 4.02 5.69
CA ALA A 344 -9.98 4.82 6.91
C ALA A 344 -8.98 4.45 8.01
N ALA A 345 -8.81 3.14 8.28
CA ALA A 345 -7.90 2.64 9.31
C ALA A 345 -6.43 2.95 8.98
N THR A 346 -6.02 2.80 7.71
CA THR A 346 -4.63 2.99 7.28
C THR A 346 -4.25 4.48 7.23
N VAL A 347 -5.10 5.33 6.66
CA VAL A 347 -4.84 6.78 6.58
C VAL A 347 -4.79 7.40 7.97
N ALA A 348 -5.82 7.15 8.78
CA ALA A 348 -5.87 7.71 10.14
C ALA A 348 -4.83 7.06 11.08
N GLY A 349 -4.58 5.77 10.94
CA GLY A 349 -3.56 5.04 11.71
C GLY A 349 -2.15 5.53 11.41
N ALA A 350 -1.82 5.81 10.14
CA ALA A 350 -0.54 6.37 9.74
C ALA A 350 -0.32 7.79 10.28
N ALA A 351 -1.37 8.62 10.27
CA ALA A 351 -1.33 9.95 10.88
C ALA A 351 -1.17 9.87 12.41
N LEU A 352 -1.89 8.94 13.07
CA LEU A 352 -1.77 8.69 14.51
C LEU A 352 -0.36 8.22 14.88
N LEU A 353 0.22 7.30 14.11
CA LEU A 353 1.59 6.83 14.32
C LEU A 353 2.61 7.97 14.23
N THR A 354 2.44 8.84 13.25
CA THR A 354 3.30 10.02 13.05
C THR A 354 3.21 10.99 14.23
N GLU A 355 2.00 11.27 14.72
CA GLU A 355 1.80 12.14 15.90
C GLU A 355 2.29 11.55 17.21
N ALA A 356 2.15 10.22 17.37
CA ALA A 356 2.54 9.52 18.59
C ALA A 356 4.04 9.27 18.69
N SER A 357 4.80 9.58 17.65
CA SER A 357 6.23 9.27 17.57
C SER A 357 7.08 10.54 17.69
N ALA A 358 8.04 10.54 18.63
CA ALA A 358 9.07 11.56 18.65
C ALA A 358 9.82 11.62 17.30
N PRO A 359 10.30 12.79 16.87
CA PRO A 359 10.93 12.97 15.55
C PRO A 359 12.04 11.95 15.25
N GLU A 360 12.85 11.59 16.25
CA GLU A 360 13.99 10.68 16.13
C GLU A 360 13.55 9.22 15.91
N LEU A 361 12.38 8.84 16.45
CA LEU A 361 11.85 7.49 16.38
C LEU A 361 10.82 7.30 15.25
N ARG A 362 10.33 8.40 14.67
CA ARG A 362 9.21 8.42 13.71
C ARG A 362 9.48 7.51 12.52
N THR A 363 10.56 7.76 11.81
CA THR A 363 10.92 7.02 10.59
C THR A 363 11.14 5.52 10.85
N ARG A 364 11.77 5.20 11.99
CA ARG A 364 11.97 3.81 12.41
C ARG A 364 10.65 3.09 12.68
N ARG A 365 9.69 3.76 13.34
CA ARG A 365 8.36 3.19 13.60
C ARG A 365 7.52 3.05 12.35
N GLN A 366 7.63 4.02 11.43
CA GLN A 366 6.98 3.97 10.12
C GLN A 366 7.47 2.76 9.30
N GLY A 367 8.79 2.54 9.22
CA GLY A 367 9.34 1.36 8.54
C GLY A 367 8.93 0.03 9.18
N ARG A 368 8.83 -0.03 10.52
CA ARG A 368 8.30 -1.20 11.22
C ARG A 368 6.82 -1.44 10.92
N SER A 369 6.04 -0.37 10.86
CA SER A 369 4.62 -0.44 10.50
C SER A 369 4.43 -1.03 9.10
N ASP A 370 5.17 -0.54 8.11
CA ASP A 370 5.08 -1.02 6.74
C ASP A 370 5.55 -2.48 6.59
N SER A 371 6.64 -2.83 7.28
CA SER A 371 7.15 -4.22 7.28
C SER A 371 6.14 -5.18 7.92
N LEU A 372 5.59 -4.83 9.10
CA LEU A 372 4.59 -5.66 9.78
C LEU A 372 3.29 -5.74 8.96
N MET A 373 2.85 -4.66 8.35
CA MET A 373 1.70 -4.63 7.46
C MET A 373 1.87 -5.63 6.31
N SER A 374 3.02 -5.62 5.64
CA SER A 374 3.27 -6.52 4.50
C SER A 374 3.43 -7.98 4.93
N LEU A 375 4.20 -8.25 5.99
CA LEU A 375 4.40 -9.62 6.50
C LEU A 375 3.11 -10.23 7.02
N SER A 376 2.33 -9.46 7.77
CA SER A 376 1.07 -9.93 8.34
C SER A 376 0.02 -10.19 7.25
N ALA A 377 0.00 -9.38 6.18
CA ALA A 377 -0.85 -9.63 5.03
C ALA A 377 -0.49 -10.95 4.31
N ALA A 378 0.80 -11.19 4.09
CA ALA A 378 1.26 -12.43 3.47
C ALA A 378 0.85 -13.65 4.32
N ALA A 379 1.10 -13.61 5.63
CA ALA A 379 0.69 -14.67 6.55
C ALA A 379 -0.85 -14.84 6.58
N GLY A 380 -1.58 -13.72 6.63
CA GLY A 380 -3.05 -13.71 6.62
C GLY A 380 -3.63 -14.34 5.36
N SER A 381 -3.07 -14.05 4.19
CA SER A 381 -3.53 -14.62 2.92
C SER A 381 -3.28 -16.13 2.83
N VAL A 382 -2.15 -16.62 3.36
CA VAL A 382 -1.88 -18.06 3.45
C VAL A 382 -2.86 -18.76 4.39
N LEU A 383 -3.05 -18.22 5.60
CA LEU A 383 -4.00 -18.75 6.57
C LEU A 383 -5.45 -18.71 6.06
N ALA A 384 -5.79 -17.67 5.29
CA ALA A 384 -7.12 -17.53 4.70
C ALA A 384 -7.47 -18.70 3.76
N GLY A 385 -6.51 -19.22 2.99
CA GLY A 385 -6.71 -20.42 2.18
C GLY A 385 -7.08 -21.64 3.01
N VAL A 386 -6.40 -21.86 4.12
CA VAL A 386 -6.69 -22.96 5.07
C VAL A 386 -8.07 -22.76 5.71
N VAL A 387 -8.41 -21.54 6.09
CA VAL A 387 -9.74 -21.26 6.68
C VAL A 387 -10.84 -21.45 5.64
N LEU A 388 -10.64 -20.97 4.40
CA LEU A 388 -11.62 -21.14 3.33
C LEU A 388 -11.90 -22.60 3.03
N SER A 389 -10.86 -23.44 2.96
CA SER A 389 -11.01 -24.87 2.63
C SER A 389 -11.76 -25.67 3.71
N ASN A 390 -11.67 -25.25 4.99
CA ASN A 390 -12.28 -25.98 6.12
C ASN A 390 -13.61 -25.35 6.59
N PHE A 391 -13.74 -24.02 6.49
CA PHE A 391 -14.86 -23.27 7.08
C PHE A 391 -15.58 -22.36 6.09
N GLN A 392 -15.28 -22.47 4.80
CA GLN A 392 -15.86 -21.67 3.72
C GLN A 392 -15.64 -20.16 3.89
N TYR A 393 -16.29 -19.35 3.06
CA TYR A 393 -16.11 -17.90 3.05
C TYR A 393 -16.66 -17.22 4.33
N ALA A 394 -17.77 -17.77 4.87
CA ALA A 394 -18.35 -17.29 6.11
C ALA A 394 -17.39 -17.50 7.31
N GLY A 395 -16.74 -18.66 7.39
CA GLY A 395 -15.74 -18.93 8.43
C GLY A 395 -14.54 -17.98 8.36
N LEU A 396 -14.12 -17.60 7.15
CA LEU A 396 -13.09 -16.58 6.96
C LEU A 396 -13.53 -15.21 7.52
N GLY A 397 -14.78 -14.81 7.26
CA GLY A 397 -15.35 -13.59 7.83
C GLY A 397 -15.35 -13.57 9.35
N ILE A 398 -15.77 -14.68 9.98
CA ILE A 398 -15.79 -14.83 11.45
C ILE A 398 -14.36 -14.78 12.03
N ALA A 399 -13.41 -15.48 11.44
CA ALA A 399 -12.02 -15.49 11.89
C ALA A 399 -11.37 -14.08 11.80
N ALA A 400 -11.63 -13.37 10.71
CA ALA A 400 -11.14 -12.01 10.52
C ALA A 400 -11.78 -11.01 11.49
N PHE A 401 -13.05 -11.23 11.89
CA PHE A 401 -13.77 -10.38 12.83
C PHE A 401 -13.09 -10.31 14.22
N VAL A 402 -12.42 -11.38 14.65
CA VAL A 402 -11.65 -11.40 15.91
C VAL A 402 -10.60 -10.27 15.93
N LEU A 403 -9.93 -10.01 14.80
CA LEU A 403 -8.95 -8.92 14.71
C LEU A 403 -9.61 -7.55 14.80
N VAL A 404 -10.77 -7.37 14.18
CA VAL A 404 -11.55 -6.12 14.27
C VAL A 404 -11.94 -5.85 15.72
N VAL A 405 -12.46 -6.85 16.41
CA VAL A 405 -12.80 -6.75 17.85
C VAL A 405 -11.56 -6.42 18.69
N ALA A 406 -10.44 -7.09 18.46
CA ALA A 406 -9.20 -6.84 19.19
C ALA A 406 -8.72 -5.37 19.02
N ILE A 407 -8.80 -4.82 17.80
CA ILE A 407 -8.43 -3.41 17.53
C ILE A 407 -9.37 -2.46 18.30
N VAL A 408 -10.66 -2.72 18.32
CA VAL A 408 -11.64 -1.90 19.03
C VAL A 408 -11.43 -1.97 20.55
N VAL A 409 -11.29 -3.17 21.11
CA VAL A 409 -11.08 -3.40 22.54
C VAL A 409 -9.78 -2.75 23.04
N LEU A 410 -8.73 -2.77 22.25
CA LEU A 410 -7.45 -2.16 22.60
C LEU A 410 -7.39 -0.65 22.33
N SER A 411 -8.45 -0.04 21.80
CA SER A 411 -8.48 1.40 21.47
C SER A 411 -8.26 2.34 22.68
N PRO A 412 -8.61 1.99 23.95
CA PRO A 412 -8.28 2.83 25.09
C PRO A 412 -6.78 3.09 25.26
N LEU A 413 -5.91 2.18 24.78
CA LEU A 413 -4.45 2.38 24.78
C LEU A 413 -4.01 3.60 23.95
N ALA A 414 -4.82 4.02 22.97
CA ALA A 414 -4.58 5.21 22.17
C ALA A 414 -5.14 6.49 22.81
N ARG A 415 -5.99 6.38 23.83
CA ARG A 415 -6.55 7.52 24.56
C ARG A 415 -5.66 8.02 25.69
N SER A 416 -4.68 7.22 26.13
CA SER A 416 -3.79 7.59 27.22
C SER A 416 -2.74 8.58 26.69
N SER A 417 -2.59 9.70 27.16
CA SER A 417 -2.71 10.49 28.37
C SER A 417 -2.54 11.98 28.02
N ALA A 418 -3.60 12.71 28.16
CA ALA A 418 -3.47 14.06 28.65
C ALA A 418 -3.43 13.92 30.19
N ARG A 419 -2.29 13.62 30.77
CA ARG A 419 -1.90 13.90 32.15
C ARG A 419 -0.44 14.26 32.15
#